data_0a17998a482e48780b6b8b64f5c4e0c8
#
_entry.id   0a17998a482e48780b6b8b64f5c4e0c8
#
_cell.length_a   1.000
_cell.length_b   1.000
_cell.length_c   1.000
_cell.angle_alpha   90.00
_cell.angle_beta   90.00
_cell.angle_gamma   90.00
#
_symmetry.space_group_name_H-M   'P 1'
#
loop_
_entity.id
_entity.type
_entity.pdbx_description
1 polymer ?
#
loop_
_entity_poly.entity_id
_entity_poly.type
_entity_poly.pdbx_seq_one_letter_code
_entity_poly.pdbx_strand_id
1 'polypeptide(L)'
;MKTIKIKEGLPISEILKKYPDLVRPCLISQNPPKIDLKNRDALAVYNKLVAREILGVELSLHPKALVPSIMSRLEFVKLTVKPHETVLDVGTGSTAICAIIAAKILGAKVYATEMVEEYYLNAHINIIQNSLQDRIQLVKSSGQIIDGVIPEDLNFDAIISTPPYLPSKVKPLGKKFGGSAEELLGGGKTGAEFSLKLIKQGAPHLKRGGRIGLIIPMKKETVAECITHAMKEEKLRVQNIRLITGNRERRIIIGKKN
;
A
#
# COMPACT_ATOMS: atom_id res chain seq x y z
N MET A 1 -14.41 16.28 5.25
CA MET A 1 -13.45 15.15 5.23
C MET A 1 -13.04 14.80 6.65
N LYS A 2 -13.20 13.53 7.07
CA LYS A 2 -12.77 13.05 8.41
C LYS A 2 -11.25 13.04 8.49
N THR A 3 -10.66 13.43 9.62
CA THR A 3 -9.21 13.36 9.88
C THR A 3 -8.91 12.31 10.94
N ILE A 4 -7.94 11.43 10.65
CA ILE A 4 -7.42 10.41 11.57
C ILE A 4 -5.93 10.69 11.78
N LYS A 5 -5.50 10.76 13.04
CA LYS A 5 -4.10 10.94 13.42
C LYS A 5 -3.62 9.68 14.14
N ILE A 6 -2.50 9.11 13.68
CA ILE A 6 -1.88 7.93 14.29
C ILE A 6 -0.39 8.18 14.54
N LYS A 7 0.17 7.42 15.46
CA LYS A 7 1.62 7.42 15.70
C LYS A 7 2.37 6.84 14.48
N GLU A 8 3.59 7.30 14.22
CA GLU A 8 4.38 6.86 13.04
C GLU A 8 4.94 5.43 13.21
N GLY A 9 4.93 4.89 14.40
CA GLY A 9 5.46 3.57 14.73
C GLY A 9 6.01 3.55 16.13
N LEU A 10 7.17 2.95 16.32
CA LEU A 10 7.84 2.78 17.60
C LEU A 10 8.87 3.90 17.87
N PRO A 11 9.06 4.29 19.15
CA PRO A 11 10.15 5.17 19.53
C PRO A 11 11.52 4.58 19.17
N ILE A 12 12.43 5.42 18.67
CA ILE A 12 13.78 4.98 18.31
C ILE A 12 14.53 4.40 19.52
N SER A 13 14.30 4.95 20.71
CA SER A 13 14.90 4.45 21.98
C SER A 13 14.47 3.01 22.28
N GLU A 14 13.22 2.64 21.99
CA GLU A 14 12.73 1.28 22.19
C GLU A 14 13.37 0.29 21.23
N ILE A 15 13.36 0.60 19.92
CA ILE A 15 13.95 -0.29 18.93
C ILE A 15 15.47 -0.38 19.06
N LEU A 16 16.15 0.71 19.48
CA LEU A 16 17.58 0.69 19.77
C LEU A 16 17.92 -0.23 20.93
N LYS A 17 17.12 -0.21 22.00
CA LYS A 17 17.30 -1.09 23.17
C LYS A 17 17.14 -2.57 22.79
N LYS A 18 16.19 -2.88 21.92
CA LYS A 18 15.86 -4.26 21.51
C LYS A 18 16.74 -4.79 20.39
N TYR A 19 17.15 -3.92 19.46
CA TYR A 19 17.88 -4.27 18.23
C TYR A 19 19.11 -3.37 18.04
N PRO A 20 20.04 -3.31 19.00
CA PRO A 20 21.17 -2.36 18.97
C PRO A 20 22.02 -2.50 17.70
N ASP A 21 22.32 -3.73 17.26
CA ASP A 21 23.21 -3.99 16.13
C ASP A 21 22.62 -3.56 14.79
N LEU A 22 21.27 -3.58 14.66
CA LEU A 22 20.57 -3.11 13.47
C LEU A 22 20.35 -1.60 13.45
N VAL A 23 20.16 -0.99 14.62
CA VAL A 23 19.75 0.42 14.73
C VAL A 23 20.94 1.36 14.87
N ARG A 24 22.00 0.97 15.59
CA ARG A 24 23.22 1.80 15.78
C ARG A 24 23.82 2.33 14.48
N PRO A 25 23.98 1.51 13.40
CA PRO A 25 24.52 2.01 12.13
C PRO A 25 23.66 3.07 11.44
N CYS A 26 22.38 3.17 11.82
CA CYS A 26 21.43 4.12 11.26
C CYS A 26 21.31 5.43 12.06
N LEU A 27 21.98 5.53 13.22
CA LEU A 27 21.86 6.69 14.11
C LEU A 27 22.59 7.90 13.54
N ILE A 28 21.93 9.05 13.59
CA ILE A 28 22.51 10.40 13.37
C ILE A 28 22.67 11.19 14.66
N SER A 29 22.12 10.70 15.77
CA SER A 29 22.28 11.23 17.12
C SER A 29 22.05 10.10 18.13
N GLN A 30 22.85 10.10 19.21
CA GLN A 30 22.73 9.13 20.29
C GLN A 30 21.88 9.66 21.46
N ASN A 31 21.84 10.97 21.64
CA ASN A 31 21.18 11.60 22.78
C ASN A 31 20.38 12.87 22.35
N PRO A 32 19.04 12.79 22.20
CA PRO A 32 18.23 11.56 22.14
C PRO A 32 18.53 10.75 20.86
N PRO A 33 18.30 9.43 20.85
CA PRO A 33 18.58 8.61 19.68
C PRO A 33 17.67 8.99 18.51
N LYS A 34 18.28 9.26 17.36
CA LYS A 34 17.59 9.65 16.12
C LYS A 34 18.17 8.89 14.94
N ILE A 35 17.28 8.53 13.99
CA ILE A 35 17.61 7.91 12.71
C ILE A 35 17.33 8.89 11.58
N ASP A 36 18.16 8.93 10.54
CA ASP A 36 17.84 9.66 9.31
C ASP A 36 16.80 8.91 8.46
N LEU A 37 15.54 9.15 8.72
CA LEU A 37 14.44 8.59 7.93
C LEU A 37 14.37 9.15 6.48
N LYS A 38 15.29 10.05 6.09
CA LYS A 38 15.48 10.46 4.69
C LYS A 38 16.49 9.55 3.97
N ASN A 39 17.31 8.83 4.72
CA ASN A 39 18.15 7.76 4.20
C ASN A 39 17.26 6.52 3.99
N ARG A 40 17.33 5.95 2.77
CA ARG A 40 16.49 4.79 2.40
C ARG A 40 16.78 3.56 3.26
N ASP A 41 18.04 3.27 3.54
CA ASP A 41 18.42 2.06 4.26
C ASP A 41 18.05 2.16 5.73
N ALA A 42 18.25 3.31 6.36
CA ALA A 42 17.79 3.58 7.71
C ALA A 42 16.25 3.51 7.81
N LEU A 43 15.55 4.06 6.81
CA LEU A 43 14.08 3.95 6.71
C LEU A 43 13.63 2.48 6.54
N ALA A 44 14.38 1.69 5.77
CA ALA A 44 14.11 0.28 5.55
C ALA A 44 14.27 -0.52 6.85
N VAL A 45 15.38 -0.33 7.58
CA VAL A 45 15.61 -0.94 8.90
C VAL A 45 14.46 -0.60 9.84
N TYR A 46 14.13 0.70 9.96
CA TYR A 46 13.05 1.15 10.83
C TYR A 46 11.70 0.49 10.49
N ASN A 47 11.28 0.49 9.22
CA ASN A 47 9.98 -0.08 8.86
C ASN A 47 9.95 -1.62 8.96
N LYS A 48 11.06 -2.32 8.75
CA LYS A 48 11.16 -3.76 9.05
C LYS A 48 10.91 -4.04 10.53
N LEU A 49 11.54 -3.28 11.41
CA LEU A 49 11.37 -3.44 12.87
C LEU A 49 9.96 -3.05 13.32
N VAL A 50 9.36 -2.00 12.74
CA VAL A 50 7.95 -1.65 12.99
C VAL A 50 7.01 -2.77 12.52
N ALA A 51 7.25 -3.38 11.36
CA ALA A 51 6.44 -4.51 10.89
C ALA A 51 6.56 -5.73 11.81
N ARG A 52 7.78 -6.06 12.24
CA ARG A 52 8.05 -7.16 13.17
C ARG A 52 7.36 -6.95 14.51
N GLU A 53 7.53 -5.79 15.13
CA GLU A 53 7.04 -5.53 16.49
C GLU A 53 5.53 -5.30 16.57
N ILE A 54 4.94 -4.61 15.57
CA ILE A 54 3.52 -4.24 15.61
C ILE A 54 2.65 -5.28 14.94
N LEU A 55 3.14 -5.92 13.87
CA LEU A 55 2.34 -6.85 13.08
C LEU A 55 2.77 -8.32 13.23
N GLY A 56 3.93 -8.58 13.84
CA GLY A 56 4.56 -9.90 13.82
C GLY A 56 4.91 -10.33 12.39
N VAL A 57 5.29 -9.40 11.52
CA VAL A 57 5.55 -9.62 10.09
C VAL A 57 7.03 -9.44 9.79
N GLU A 58 7.65 -10.45 9.21
CA GLU A 58 8.98 -10.36 8.64
C GLU A 58 8.92 -9.79 7.22
N LEU A 59 9.80 -8.82 6.90
CA LEU A 59 9.81 -8.18 5.59
C LEU A 59 11.18 -8.28 4.93
N SER A 60 11.20 -8.77 3.70
CA SER A 60 12.26 -8.58 2.74
C SER A 60 11.93 -7.36 1.87
N LEU A 61 12.85 -6.39 1.78
CA LEU A 61 12.67 -5.17 1.00
C LEU A 61 13.56 -5.19 -0.23
N HIS A 62 12.94 -5.15 -1.41
CA HIS A 62 13.69 -5.10 -2.66
C HIS A 62 14.46 -3.76 -2.76
N PRO A 63 15.76 -3.75 -3.16
CA PRO A 63 16.61 -2.54 -3.10
C PRO A 63 16.10 -1.38 -3.96
N LYS A 64 15.41 -1.64 -5.08
CA LYS A 64 14.86 -0.61 -5.96
C LYS A 64 13.45 -0.15 -5.57
N ALA A 65 12.71 -0.93 -4.80
CA ALA A 65 11.31 -0.65 -4.48
C ALA A 65 11.15 0.46 -3.43
N LEU A 66 9.95 1.03 -3.38
CA LEU A 66 9.55 1.95 -2.33
C LEU A 66 9.53 1.26 -0.96
N VAL A 67 10.07 1.95 0.06
CA VAL A 67 9.93 1.49 1.45
C VAL A 67 8.54 1.90 1.95
N PRO A 68 7.66 0.94 2.28
CA PRO A 68 6.30 1.24 2.72
C PRO A 68 6.29 1.85 4.12
N SER A 69 5.40 2.81 4.36
CA SER A 69 5.06 3.25 5.72
C SER A 69 4.08 2.25 6.34
N ILE A 70 4.55 1.42 7.26
CA ILE A 70 3.78 0.31 7.85
C ILE A 70 2.50 0.80 8.51
N MET A 71 2.59 1.83 9.36
CA MET A 71 1.43 2.35 10.09
C MET A 71 0.37 2.94 9.16
N SER A 72 0.78 3.64 8.09
CA SER A 72 -0.17 4.16 7.10
C SER A 72 -0.88 3.03 6.34
N ARG A 73 -0.18 1.93 6.05
CA ARG A 73 -0.77 0.75 5.38
C ARG A 73 -1.71 -0.01 6.30
N LEU A 74 -1.32 -0.17 7.57
CA LEU A 74 -2.16 -0.80 8.59
C LEU A 74 -3.50 -0.06 8.73
N GLU A 75 -3.45 1.26 8.89
CA GLU A 75 -4.66 2.05 9.03
C GLU A 75 -5.51 2.07 7.76
N PHE A 76 -4.88 2.19 6.58
CA PHE A 76 -5.56 2.10 5.30
C PHE A 76 -6.33 0.79 5.14
N VAL A 77 -5.67 -0.34 5.41
CA VAL A 77 -6.30 -1.67 5.31
C VAL A 77 -7.45 -1.80 6.31
N LYS A 78 -7.27 -1.40 7.59
CA LYS A 78 -8.33 -1.42 8.61
C LYS A 78 -9.55 -0.56 8.26
N LEU A 79 -9.35 0.56 7.57
CA LEU A 79 -10.45 1.44 7.14
C LEU A 79 -11.20 0.90 5.93
N THR A 80 -10.55 0.06 5.12
CA THR A 80 -11.08 -0.42 3.84
C THR A 80 -11.57 -1.86 3.89
N VAL A 81 -10.88 -2.72 4.63
CA VAL A 81 -11.15 -4.18 4.71
C VAL A 81 -11.76 -4.52 6.06
N LYS A 82 -12.73 -5.43 6.08
CA LYS A 82 -13.29 -6.00 7.30
C LYS A 82 -12.73 -7.41 7.55
N PRO A 83 -12.84 -7.94 8.78
CA PRO A 83 -12.42 -9.31 9.07
C PRO A 83 -13.07 -10.35 8.15
N HIS A 84 -12.26 -11.32 7.73
CA HIS A 84 -12.65 -12.51 6.95
C HIS A 84 -13.21 -12.24 5.54
N GLU A 85 -12.98 -11.06 5.00
CA GLU A 85 -13.41 -10.70 3.64
C GLU A 85 -12.52 -11.31 2.55
N THR A 86 -13.08 -11.38 1.33
CA THR A 86 -12.33 -11.67 0.10
C THR A 86 -11.86 -10.34 -0.50
N VAL A 87 -10.56 -10.18 -0.64
CA VAL A 87 -9.92 -8.90 -1.00
C VAL A 87 -9.10 -9.05 -2.26
N LEU A 88 -9.10 -8.02 -3.13
CA LEU A 88 -8.15 -7.86 -4.21
C LEU A 88 -7.21 -6.70 -3.89
N ASP A 89 -5.90 -6.97 -3.82
CA ASP A 89 -4.83 -5.95 -3.70
C ASP A 89 -4.15 -5.76 -5.05
N VAL A 90 -4.48 -4.67 -5.73
CA VAL A 90 -4.00 -4.39 -7.10
C VAL A 90 -2.69 -3.63 -7.07
N GLY A 91 -1.65 -4.20 -7.65
CA GLY A 91 -0.29 -3.66 -7.59
C GLY A 91 0.25 -3.73 -6.16
N THR A 92 0.33 -4.95 -5.62
CA THR A 92 0.68 -5.20 -4.21
C THR A 92 2.09 -4.73 -3.85
N GLY A 93 2.95 -4.51 -4.87
CA GLY A 93 4.33 -4.07 -4.72
C GLY A 93 5.25 -5.16 -4.18
N SER A 94 6.53 -4.87 -4.08
CA SER A 94 7.57 -5.84 -3.70
C SER A 94 7.39 -6.43 -2.29
N THR A 95 6.67 -5.78 -1.40
CA THR A 95 6.49 -6.26 -0.02
C THR A 95 5.19 -7.01 0.20
N ALA A 96 4.19 -6.86 -0.69
CA ALA A 96 2.81 -7.33 -0.50
C ALA A 96 2.22 -6.90 0.86
N ILE A 97 2.65 -5.76 1.42
CA ILE A 97 2.34 -5.42 2.82
C ILE A 97 0.84 -5.23 3.07
N CYS A 98 0.08 -4.66 2.12
CA CYS A 98 -1.37 -4.51 2.28
C CYS A 98 -2.08 -5.86 2.27
N ALA A 99 -1.69 -6.75 1.35
CA ALA A 99 -2.18 -8.13 1.29
C ALA A 99 -1.83 -8.90 2.58
N ILE A 100 -0.59 -8.79 3.07
CA ILE A 100 -0.14 -9.43 4.31
C ILE A 100 -0.92 -8.91 5.52
N ILE A 101 -1.14 -7.60 5.64
CA ILE A 101 -1.95 -7.02 6.73
C ILE A 101 -3.39 -7.54 6.66
N ALA A 102 -4.01 -7.54 5.49
CA ALA A 102 -5.37 -8.04 5.31
C ALA A 102 -5.49 -9.51 5.71
N ALA A 103 -4.56 -10.35 5.27
CA ALA A 103 -4.56 -11.78 5.56
C ALA A 103 -4.24 -12.08 7.04
N LYS A 104 -3.15 -11.51 7.58
CA LYS A 104 -2.63 -11.84 8.91
C LYS A 104 -3.42 -11.19 10.04
N ILE A 105 -3.80 -9.92 9.88
CA ILE A 105 -4.45 -9.15 10.95
C ILE A 105 -5.97 -9.26 10.89
N LEU A 106 -6.54 -9.32 9.68
CA LEU A 106 -8.00 -9.36 9.49
C LEU A 106 -8.53 -10.74 9.07
N GLY A 107 -7.65 -11.74 8.89
CA GLY A 107 -8.06 -13.08 8.47
C GLY A 107 -8.66 -13.15 7.07
N ALA A 108 -8.40 -12.14 6.22
CA ALA A 108 -8.95 -12.06 4.88
C ALA A 108 -8.36 -13.13 3.96
N LYS A 109 -9.13 -13.52 2.92
CA LYS A 109 -8.62 -14.24 1.75
C LYS A 109 -8.25 -13.19 0.70
N VAL A 110 -7.00 -13.19 0.23
CA VAL A 110 -6.49 -12.11 -0.61
C VAL A 110 -6.03 -12.65 -1.96
N TYR A 111 -6.46 -11.97 -3.03
CA TYR A 111 -5.84 -12.03 -4.34
C TYR A 111 -4.96 -10.80 -4.48
N ALA A 112 -3.69 -10.97 -4.82
CA ALA A 112 -2.74 -9.89 -4.94
C ALA A 112 -2.10 -9.91 -6.34
N THR A 113 -2.07 -8.78 -7.04
CA THR A 113 -1.48 -8.71 -8.38
C THR A 113 -0.20 -7.87 -8.37
N GLU A 114 0.80 -8.27 -9.19
CA GLU A 114 2.02 -7.50 -9.40
C GLU A 114 2.54 -7.70 -10.82
N MET A 115 2.96 -6.62 -11.49
CA MET A 115 3.43 -6.67 -12.88
C MET A 115 4.96 -6.73 -13.01
N VAL A 116 5.69 -6.14 -12.06
CA VAL A 116 7.15 -6.10 -12.11
C VAL A 116 7.69 -7.43 -11.58
N GLU A 117 8.46 -8.14 -12.40
CA GLU A 117 8.96 -9.48 -12.09
C GLU A 117 9.73 -9.53 -10.77
N GLU A 118 10.71 -8.64 -10.60
CA GLU A 118 11.54 -8.58 -9.39
C GLU A 118 10.69 -8.30 -8.13
N TYR A 119 9.59 -7.55 -8.27
CA TYR A 119 8.68 -7.25 -7.16
C TYR A 119 7.72 -8.41 -6.87
N TYR A 120 7.23 -9.07 -7.90
CA TYR A 120 6.45 -10.29 -7.77
C TYR A 120 7.23 -11.36 -6.99
N LEU A 121 8.49 -11.63 -7.37
CA LEU A 121 9.34 -12.59 -6.69
C LEU A 121 9.59 -12.19 -5.22
N ASN A 122 9.87 -10.92 -4.95
CA ASN A 122 10.08 -10.45 -3.59
C ASN A 122 8.78 -10.48 -2.75
N ALA A 123 7.63 -10.18 -3.34
CA ALA A 123 6.31 -10.34 -2.70
C ALA A 123 6.04 -11.80 -2.34
N HIS A 124 6.37 -12.73 -3.24
CA HIS A 124 6.26 -14.17 -2.99
C HIS A 124 7.09 -14.62 -1.79
N ILE A 125 8.36 -14.15 -1.71
CA ILE A 125 9.23 -14.39 -0.55
C ILE A 125 8.57 -13.88 0.73
N ASN A 126 8.00 -12.66 0.72
CA ASN A 126 7.33 -12.08 1.88
C ASN A 126 6.10 -12.89 2.32
N ILE A 127 5.33 -13.41 1.38
CA ILE A 127 4.17 -14.26 1.67
C ILE A 127 4.60 -15.58 2.33
N ILE A 128 5.63 -16.24 1.79
CA ILE A 128 6.15 -17.51 2.30
C ILE A 128 6.73 -17.35 3.70
N GLN A 129 7.62 -16.37 3.91
CA GLN A 129 8.28 -16.19 5.22
C GLN A 129 7.32 -15.81 6.36
N ASN A 130 6.10 -15.36 6.01
CA ASN A 130 5.02 -15.10 6.96
C ASN A 130 3.97 -16.21 7.03
N SER A 131 4.17 -17.34 6.33
CA SER A 131 3.27 -18.51 6.30
C SER A 131 1.85 -18.16 5.88
N LEU A 132 1.70 -17.36 4.80
CA LEU A 132 0.42 -16.84 4.31
C LEU A 132 0.02 -17.38 2.92
N GLN A 133 0.67 -18.44 2.42
CA GLN A 133 0.42 -19.02 1.09
C GLN A 133 -1.04 -19.52 0.94
N ASP A 134 -1.62 -20.02 2.02
CA ASP A 134 -3.01 -20.52 2.03
C ASP A 134 -4.05 -19.38 2.08
N ARG A 135 -3.61 -18.14 2.34
CA ARG A 135 -4.46 -16.96 2.47
C ARG A 135 -4.29 -15.95 1.34
N ILE A 136 -3.10 -15.90 0.73
CA ILE A 136 -2.76 -14.93 -0.31
C ILE A 136 -2.41 -15.67 -1.60
N GLN A 137 -3.26 -15.52 -2.60
CA GLN A 137 -2.99 -15.94 -3.97
C GLN A 137 -2.31 -14.78 -4.71
N LEU A 138 -1.02 -14.90 -4.97
CA LEU A 138 -0.26 -13.91 -5.73
C LEU A 138 -0.34 -14.23 -7.22
N VAL A 139 -0.73 -13.25 -8.04
CA VAL A 139 -0.93 -13.37 -9.47
C VAL A 139 0.00 -12.42 -10.20
N LYS A 140 0.78 -12.95 -11.14
CA LYS A 140 1.63 -12.15 -12.04
C LYS A 140 0.77 -11.55 -13.15
N SER A 141 0.83 -10.22 -13.32
CA SER A 141 0.24 -9.56 -14.48
C SER A 141 1.30 -9.12 -15.49
N SER A 142 0.89 -8.86 -16.73
CA SER A 142 1.77 -8.36 -17.79
C SER A 142 1.39 -6.92 -18.18
N GLY A 143 0.94 -6.13 -17.19
CA GLY A 143 0.50 -4.74 -17.38
C GLY A 143 -1.01 -4.56 -17.36
N GLN A 144 -1.77 -5.65 -17.34
CA GLN A 144 -3.23 -5.60 -17.10
C GLN A 144 -3.47 -5.23 -15.62
N ILE A 145 -4.61 -4.58 -15.36
CA ILE A 145 -4.96 -4.15 -14.00
C ILE A 145 -5.85 -5.19 -13.32
N ILE A 146 -7.03 -5.46 -13.89
CA ILE A 146 -7.97 -6.49 -13.40
C ILE A 146 -8.41 -7.38 -14.56
N ASP A 147 -8.92 -6.78 -15.65
CA ASP A 147 -9.39 -7.51 -16.83
C ASP A 147 -8.25 -8.35 -17.42
N GLY A 148 -8.49 -9.63 -17.66
CA GLY A 148 -7.52 -10.59 -18.18
C GLY A 148 -6.50 -11.11 -17.15
N VAL A 149 -6.60 -10.71 -15.88
CA VAL A 149 -5.76 -11.21 -14.76
C VAL A 149 -6.61 -11.92 -13.73
N ILE A 150 -7.77 -11.34 -13.43
CA ILE A 150 -8.73 -11.88 -12.46
C ILE A 150 -9.89 -12.50 -13.25
N PRO A 151 -10.35 -13.71 -12.88
CA PRO A 151 -11.53 -14.32 -13.49
C PRO A 151 -12.77 -13.42 -13.40
N GLU A 152 -13.57 -13.34 -14.47
CA GLU A 152 -14.72 -12.43 -14.56
C GLU A 152 -15.81 -12.72 -13.52
N ASP A 153 -15.97 -13.97 -13.12
CA ASP A 153 -16.94 -14.44 -12.11
C ASP A 153 -16.50 -14.19 -10.67
N LEU A 154 -15.23 -13.80 -10.46
CA LEU A 154 -14.69 -13.57 -9.12
C LEU A 154 -15.09 -12.20 -8.59
N ASN A 155 -15.76 -12.20 -7.43
CA ASN A 155 -16.25 -10.99 -6.78
C ASN A 155 -15.61 -10.76 -5.40
N PHE A 156 -15.37 -9.50 -5.07
CA PHE A 156 -14.65 -9.07 -3.88
C PHE A 156 -15.51 -8.25 -2.92
N ASP A 157 -15.24 -8.40 -1.63
CA ASP A 157 -15.78 -7.53 -0.58
C ASP A 157 -15.03 -6.20 -0.54
N ALA A 158 -13.73 -6.22 -0.84
CA ALA A 158 -12.92 -5.02 -0.96
C ALA A 158 -11.87 -5.16 -2.08
N ILE A 159 -11.67 -4.08 -2.83
CA ILE A 159 -10.56 -3.90 -3.77
C ILE A 159 -9.71 -2.77 -3.22
N ILE A 160 -8.42 -3.01 -3.02
CA ILE A 160 -7.50 -2.02 -2.45
C ILE A 160 -6.31 -1.78 -3.38
N SER A 161 -5.77 -0.57 -3.34
CA SER A 161 -4.49 -0.27 -4.01
C SER A 161 -3.79 0.92 -3.38
N THR A 162 -2.46 0.92 -3.51
CA THR A 162 -1.63 2.10 -3.30
C THR A 162 -1.11 2.58 -4.65
N PRO A 163 -1.98 3.19 -5.47
CA PRO A 163 -1.70 3.40 -6.88
C PRO A 163 -0.55 4.35 -7.13
N PRO A 164 0.15 4.22 -8.27
CA PRO A 164 1.02 5.26 -8.77
C PRO A 164 0.21 6.55 -9.03
N TYR A 165 0.86 7.72 -8.89
CA TYR A 165 0.15 9.01 -8.90
C TYR A 165 0.93 10.15 -9.58
N LEU A 166 2.03 9.86 -10.28
CA LEU A 166 2.77 10.87 -11.04
C LEU A 166 2.33 10.87 -12.51
N PRO A 167 2.23 12.06 -13.14
CA PRO A 167 2.01 12.16 -14.59
C PRO A 167 3.12 11.49 -15.40
N SER A 168 2.80 10.99 -16.60
CA SER A 168 3.75 10.27 -17.47
C SER A 168 5.00 11.06 -17.83
N LYS A 169 4.91 12.40 -17.88
CA LYS A 169 6.04 13.29 -18.24
C LYS A 169 6.98 13.60 -17.07
N VAL A 170 6.64 13.20 -15.85
CA VAL A 170 7.46 13.46 -14.67
C VAL A 170 8.57 12.42 -14.59
N LYS A 171 9.82 12.83 -14.54
CA LYS A 171 10.93 11.93 -14.23
C LYS A 171 10.84 11.56 -12.75
N PRO A 172 10.72 10.26 -12.40
CA PRO A 172 10.66 9.84 -11.01
C PRO A 172 11.94 10.25 -10.28
N LEU A 173 11.82 11.03 -9.21
CA LEU A 173 12.92 11.38 -8.31
C LEU A 173 13.27 10.22 -7.36
N GLY A 174 13.19 8.98 -7.83
CA GLY A 174 13.19 7.74 -7.06
C GLY A 174 14.41 7.43 -6.21
N LYS A 175 15.47 8.26 -6.27
CA LYS A 175 16.73 7.95 -5.57
C LYS A 175 16.66 8.06 -4.04
N LYS A 176 15.72 8.84 -3.47
CA LYS A 176 15.71 9.14 -2.03
C LYS A 176 14.99 8.10 -1.18
N PHE A 177 13.89 7.52 -1.69
CA PHE A 177 13.06 6.57 -0.94
C PHE A 177 12.84 5.23 -1.67
N GLY A 178 13.53 5.03 -2.80
CA GLY A 178 13.27 3.96 -3.74
C GLY A 178 12.07 4.28 -4.63
N GLY A 179 11.69 3.33 -5.44
CA GLY A 179 10.55 3.40 -6.36
C GLY A 179 10.97 3.40 -7.82
N SER A 180 10.48 2.41 -8.55
CA SER A 180 10.61 2.34 -9.99
C SER A 180 9.60 3.25 -10.70
N ALA A 181 9.73 3.40 -12.02
CA ALA A 181 8.75 4.14 -12.80
C ALA A 181 7.35 3.53 -12.66
N GLU A 182 7.26 2.21 -12.64
CA GLU A 182 6.02 1.44 -12.51
C GLU A 182 5.31 1.70 -11.19
N GLU A 183 6.05 1.87 -10.09
CA GLU A 183 5.48 2.20 -8.78
C GLU A 183 5.02 3.67 -8.66
N LEU A 184 5.53 4.55 -9.51
CA LEU A 184 5.35 6.00 -9.33
C LEU A 184 4.49 6.65 -10.41
N LEU A 185 4.58 6.19 -11.66
CA LEU A 185 3.87 6.79 -12.79
C LEU A 185 2.45 6.27 -12.90
N GLY A 186 1.48 7.07 -12.48
CA GLY A 186 0.04 6.79 -12.58
C GLY A 186 -0.52 7.02 -13.98
N GLY A 187 0.30 7.55 -14.89
CA GLY A 187 -0.06 7.75 -16.28
C GLY A 187 -0.81 9.05 -16.58
N GLY A 188 -0.94 9.33 -17.87
CA GLY A 188 -1.68 10.47 -18.39
C GLY A 188 -1.09 11.84 -18.00
N LYS A 189 -1.93 12.89 -18.15
CA LYS A 189 -1.56 14.27 -17.80
C LYS A 189 -1.58 14.54 -16.29
N THR A 190 -2.46 13.88 -15.55
CA THR A 190 -2.71 14.11 -14.12
C THR A 190 -1.96 13.14 -13.21
N GLY A 191 -1.64 11.93 -13.69
CA GLY A 191 -1.15 10.81 -12.88
C GLY A 191 -2.26 9.92 -12.34
N ALA A 192 -3.51 10.10 -12.80
CA ALA A 192 -4.67 9.36 -12.30
C ALA A 192 -5.06 8.14 -13.17
N GLU A 193 -4.47 7.98 -14.35
CA GLU A 193 -4.95 7.02 -15.37
C GLU A 193 -5.04 5.57 -14.84
N PHE A 194 -4.03 5.13 -14.10
CA PHE A 194 -4.07 3.81 -13.44
C PHE A 194 -5.28 3.68 -12.51
N SER A 195 -5.50 4.68 -11.64
CA SER A 195 -6.61 4.67 -10.69
C SER A 195 -7.97 4.68 -11.36
N LEU A 196 -8.11 5.42 -12.47
CA LEU A 196 -9.35 5.47 -13.25
C LEU A 196 -9.66 4.12 -13.89
N LYS A 197 -8.68 3.47 -14.51
CA LYS A 197 -8.81 2.12 -15.06
C LYS A 197 -9.16 1.09 -13.98
N LEU A 198 -8.47 1.16 -12.83
CA LEU A 198 -8.75 0.27 -11.70
C LEU A 198 -10.20 0.41 -11.21
N ILE A 199 -10.71 1.63 -11.07
CA ILE A 199 -12.08 1.88 -10.62
C ILE A 199 -13.08 1.31 -11.63
N LYS A 200 -12.88 1.61 -12.92
CA LYS A 200 -13.77 1.15 -14.01
C LYS A 200 -13.82 -0.38 -14.11
N GLN A 201 -12.66 -1.04 -14.05
CA GLN A 201 -12.57 -2.49 -14.09
C GLN A 201 -12.99 -3.16 -12.78
N GLY A 202 -12.72 -2.52 -11.63
CA GLY A 202 -12.99 -3.09 -10.32
C GLY A 202 -14.46 -2.97 -9.86
N ALA A 203 -15.18 -1.93 -10.27
CA ALA A 203 -16.56 -1.73 -9.82
C ALA A 203 -17.51 -2.89 -10.17
N PRO A 204 -17.42 -3.54 -11.37
CA PRO A 204 -18.18 -4.74 -11.67
C PRO A 204 -17.88 -5.90 -10.71
N HIS A 205 -16.63 -6.11 -10.36
CA HIS A 205 -16.17 -7.17 -9.44
C HIS A 205 -16.50 -6.94 -7.95
N LEU A 206 -17.17 -5.85 -7.61
CA LEU A 206 -17.61 -5.65 -6.21
C LEU A 206 -18.90 -6.41 -5.92
N LYS A 207 -18.92 -7.16 -4.84
CA LYS A 207 -20.15 -7.65 -4.21
C LYS A 207 -21.04 -6.48 -3.79
N ARG A 208 -22.32 -6.74 -3.53
CA ARG A 208 -23.21 -5.74 -2.92
C ARG A 208 -22.64 -5.32 -1.55
N GLY A 209 -22.56 -4.00 -1.31
CA GLY A 209 -21.91 -3.44 -0.12
C GLY A 209 -20.38 -3.49 -0.13
N GLY A 210 -19.78 -4.04 -1.19
CA GLY A 210 -18.34 -4.05 -1.43
C GLY A 210 -17.78 -2.65 -1.70
N ARG A 211 -16.46 -2.50 -1.66
CA ARG A 211 -15.82 -1.19 -1.75
C ARG A 211 -14.46 -1.21 -2.44
N ILE A 212 -14.13 -0.08 -3.08
CA ILE A 212 -12.78 0.19 -3.59
C ILE A 212 -12.14 1.22 -2.68
N GLY A 213 -10.94 0.93 -2.17
CA GLY A 213 -10.13 1.83 -1.36
C GLY A 213 -8.80 2.16 -2.01
N LEU A 214 -8.49 3.44 -2.13
CA LEU A 214 -7.23 3.94 -2.66
C LEU A 214 -6.55 4.87 -1.66
N ILE A 215 -5.22 4.76 -1.52
CA ILE A 215 -4.43 5.67 -0.68
C ILE A 215 -3.40 6.41 -1.51
N ILE A 216 -3.44 7.75 -1.48
CA ILE A 216 -2.55 8.63 -2.24
C ILE A 216 -1.96 9.73 -1.33
N PRO A 217 -0.86 10.42 -1.73
CA PRO A 217 -0.38 11.59 -1.00
C PRO A 217 -1.43 12.70 -0.93
N MET A 218 -1.55 13.37 0.23
CA MET A 218 -2.54 14.42 0.46
C MET A 218 -2.42 15.58 -0.54
N LYS A 219 -1.20 15.93 -0.96
CA LYS A 219 -0.91 17.02 -1.90
C LYS A 219 -1.31 16.74 -3.36
N LYS A 220 -1.86 15.57 -3.68
CA LYS A 220 -2.29 15.18 -5.03
C LYS A 220 -3.78 15.45 -5.24
N GLU A 221 -4.17 16.74 -5.18
CA GLU A 221 -5.58 17.14 -5.22
C GLU A 221 -6.25 16.74 -6.55
N THR A 222 -5.65 17.09 -7.69
CA THR A 222 -6.19 16.74 -9.02
C THR A 222 -6.39 15.23 -9.20
N VAL A 223 -5.45 14.40 -8.69
CA VAL A 223 -5.60 12.93 -8.72
C VAL A 223 -6.78 12.50 -7.85
N ALA A 224 -6.92 13.11 -6.67
CA ALA A 224 -8.03 12.80 -5.76
C ALA A 224 -9.40 13.19 -6.34
N GLU A 225 -9.48 14.32 -7.04
CA GLU A 225 -10.69 14.76 -7.75
C GLU A 225 -11.08 13.80 -8.86
N CYS A 226 -10.11 13.40 -9.71
CA CYS A 226 -10.32 12.41 -10.77
C CYS A 226 -10.82 11.07 -10.20
N ILE A 227 -10.20 10.55 -9.12
CA ILE A 227 -10.61 9.32 -8.45
C ILE A 227 -12.03 9.46 -7.90
N THR A 228 -12.33 10.56 -7.22
CA THR A 228 -13.65 10.81 -6.62
C THR A 228 -14.74 10.87 -7.70
N HIS A 229 -14.44 11.51 -8.84
CA HIS A 229 -15.35 11.61 -9.96
C HIS A 229 -15.63 10.22 -10.57
N ALA A 230 -14.58 9.47 -10.91
CA ALA A 230 -14.71 8.14 -11.48
C ALA A 230 -15.50 7.17 -10.57
N MET A 231 -15.27 7.20 -9.25
CA MET A 231 -16.05 6.40 -8.31
C MET A 231 -17.54 6.76 -8.33
N LYS A 232 -17.89 8.05 -8.52
CA LYS A 232 -19.29 8.50 -8.63
C LYS A 232 -19.92 8.07 -9.94
N GLU A 233 -19.18 8.10 -11.05
CA GLU A 233 -19.64 7.57 -12.36
C GLU A 233 -20.00 6.09 -12.26
N GLU A 234 -19.21 5.31 -11.49
CA GLU A 234 -19.48 3.89 -11.19
C GLU A 234 -20.56 3.72 -10.07
N LYS A 235 -21.31 4.77 -9.74
CA LYS A 235 -22.40 4.78 -8.74
C LYS A 235 -21.96 4.35 -7.34
N LEU A 236 -20.69 4.54 -7.01
CA LEU A 236 -20.17 4.28 -5.67
C LEU A 236 -20.38 5.49 -4.76
N ARG A 237 -20.79 5.25 -3.50
CA ARG A 237 -20.85 6.28 -2.48
C ARG A 237 -19.46 6.57 -1.95
N VAL A 238 -18.94 7.79 -2.17
CA VAL A 238 -17.55 8.15 -1.89
C VAL A 238 -17.38 8.77 -0.51
N GLN A 239 -16.34 8.30 0.20
CA GLN A 239 -15.84 8.88 1.45
C GLN A 239 -14.37 9.25 1.28
N ASN A 240 -14.00 10.46 1.74
CA ASN A 240 -12.62 10.93 1.80
C ASN A 240 -12.17 11.05 3.26
N ILE A 241 -10.97 10.49 3.56
CA ILE A 241 -10.37 10.50 4.89
C ILE A 241 -8.96 11.07 4.77
N ARG A 242 -8.60 12.04 5.63
CA ARG A 242 -7.24 12.52 5.81
C ARG A 242 -6.57 11.68 6.89
N LEU A 243 -5.51 10.96 6.53
CA LEU A 243 -4.68 10.19 7.44
C LEU A 243 -3.36 10.91 7.68
N ILE A 244 -3.06 11.19 8.95
CA ILE A 244 -1.81 11.80 9.39
C ILE A 244 -1.03 10.76 10.18
N THR A 245 0.19 10.45 9.71
CA THR A 245 1.10 9.50 10.35
C THR A 245 2.42 10.22 10.59
N GLY A 246 2.69 10.62 11.83
CA GLY A 246 3.80 11.54 12.12
C GLY A 246 3.71 12.81 11.27
N ASN A 247 4.75 13.09 10.48
CA ASN A 247 4.81 14.24 9.58
C ASN A 247 4.27 13.95 8.16
N ARG A 248 3.71 12.76 7.92
CA ARG A 248 3.22 12.35 6.61
C ARG A 248 1.71 12.42 6.54
N GLU A 249 1.20 13.00 5.44
CA GLU A 249 -0.23 13.09 5.19
C GLU A 249 -0.62 12.29 3.96
N ARG A 250 -1.69 11.52 4.08
CA ARG A 250 -2.28 10.72 3.03
C ARG A 250 -3.78 11.02 2.93
N ARG A 251 -4.31 10.83 1.75
CA ARG A 251 -5.75 10.79 1.50
C ARG A 251 -6.14 9.33 1.22
N ILE A 252 -7.12 8.84 1.96
CA ILE A 252 -7.78 7.57 1.69
C ILE A 252 -9.13 7.91 1.07
N ILE A 253 -9.40 7.34 -0.10
CA ILE A 253 -10.64 7.52 -0.84
C ILE A 253 -11.30 6.15 -0.93
N ILE A 254 -12.51 6.04 -0.40
CA ILE A 254 -13.28 4.78 -0.37
C ILE A 254 -14.59 5.00 -1.12
N GLY A 255 -14.79 4.23 -2.18
CA GLY A 255 -16.06 4.13 -2.91
C GLY A 255 -16.79 2.87 -2.52
N LYS A 256 -18.01 2.94 -2.01
CA LYS A 256 -18.83 1.81 -1.59
C LYS A 256 -19.99 1.57 -2.56
N LYS A 257 -20.16 0.32 -3.03
CA LYS A 257 -21.29 -0.15 -3.82
C LYS A 257 -22.52 -0.30 -2.91
N ASN A 258 -23.67 0.17 -3.36
CA ASN A 258 -24.93 0.07 -2.63
C ASN A 258 -25.47 -1.36 -2.56
#